data_93ec7bf25c374687558a2f6c47d24403
#
_entry.id   93ec7bf25c374687558a2f6c47d24403
#
_cell.length_a   1.000
_cell.length_b   1.000
_cell.length_c   1.000
_cell.angle_alpha   90.00
_cell.angle_beta   90.00
_cell.angle_gamma   90.00
#
_symmetry.space_group_name_H-M   'P 1'
#
loop_
_entity.id
_entity.type
_entity.pdbx_description
1 polymer ?
#
loop_
_entity_poly.entity_id
_entity_poly.type
_entity_poly.pdbx_seq_one_letter_code
_entity_poly.pdbx_strand_id
1 'polypeptide(L)'
;MNVQNVKNISQFEDKSLLIVDDDNPFRERLARAMEKKGFKVSQAEGVKKGIDAVKTNKPAFAVVDLRLGDGNGLEVVKEIQNSNADSRIVMLTGYGNIPTAVAAIKQGAIDYLAKPADAD
;
A
#
# COMPACT_ATOMS: atom_id res chain seq x y z
N MET A 1 16.30 -12.84 -6.46
CA MET A 1 16.33 -11.40 -6.67
C MET A 1 17.58 -10.80 -6.09
N ASN A 2 18.17 -9.89 -6.79
CA ASN A 2 19.39 -9.24 -6.34
C ASN A 2 19.04 -8.19 -5.28
N VAL A 3 19.75 -8.23 -4.18
CA VAL A 3 19.52 -7.28 -3.09
C VAL A 3 19.70 -5.82 -3.57
N GLN A 4 20.61 -5.60 -4.49
CA GLN A 4 20.85 -4.26 -5.02
C GLN A 4 19.64 -3.71 -5.73
N ASN A 5 18.87 -4.55 -6.41
CA ASN A 5 17.67 -4.11 -7.10
C ASN A 5 16.61 -3.65 -6.10
N VAL A 6 16.55 -4.27 -4.94
CA VAL A 6 15.61 -3.88 -3.90
C VAL A 6 15.94 -2.50 -3.35
N LYS A 7 17.22 -2.19 -3.24
CA LYS A 7 17.66 -0.95 -2.62
C LYS A 7 17.56 0.25 -3.55
N ASN A 8 17.60 0.02 -4.83
CA ASN A 8 17.79 1.11 -5.77
C ASN A 8 16.48 1.57 -6.38
N ILE A 9 15.71 2.32 -5.59
CA ILE A 9 14.43 2.86 -6.06
C ILE A 9 14.64 3.85 -7.23
N SER A 10 15.83 4.42 -7.35
CA SER A 10 16.09 5.36 -8.44
C SER A 10 16.03 4.72 -9.81
N GLN A 11 16.05 3.38 -9.89
CA GLN A 11 15.91 2.68 -11.16
C GLN A 11 14.49 2.76 -11.72
N PHE A 12 13.50 3.07 -10.89
CA PHE A 12 12.13 3.16 -11.35
C PHE A 12 11.84 4.56 -11.82
N GLU A 13 11.23 4.69 -13.00
CA GLU A 13 10.84 5.99 -13.51
C GLU A 13 9.69 6.58 -12.70
N ASP A 14 8.71 5.75 -12.40
CA ASP A 14 7.56 6.18 -11.62
C ASP A 14 7.73 5.75 -10.19
N LYS A 15 7.89 6.71 -9.31
CA LYS A 15 8.12 6.48 -7.89
C LYS A 15 6.90 6.82 -7.05
N SER A 16 5.74 6.93 -7.68
CA SER A 16 4.53 7.25 -6.95
C SER A 16 4.11 6.10 -6.05
N LEU A 17 3.86 6.42 -4.80
CA LEU A 17 3.46 5.45 -3.79
C LEU A 17 2.23 5.98 -3.06
N LEU A 18 1.19 5.17 -3.03
CA LEU A 18 0.00 5.49 -2.25
C LEU A 18 0.00 4.66 -0.97
N ILE A 19 -0.19 5.30 0.17
CA ILE A 19 -0.34 4.61 1.45
C ILE A 19 -1.76 4.82 1.93
N VAL A 20 -2.48 3.73 2.15
CA VAL A 20 -3.86 3.76 2.63
C VAL A 20 -3.93 3.08 3.99
N ASP A 21 -4.21 3.86 5.02
CA ASP A 21 -4.26 3.36 6.40
C ASP A 21 -5.03 4.36 7.23
N ASP A 22 -5.94 3.90 8.07
CA ASP A 22 -6.73 4.81 8.91
C ASP A 22 -6.03 5.15 10.23
N ASP A 23 -4.91 4.54 10.50
CA ASP A 23 -4.06 4.88 11.65
C ASP A 23 -3.18 6.07 11.24
N ASN A 24 -3.61 7.27 11.57
CA ASN A 24 -2.92 8.48 11.12
C ASN A 24 -1.45 8.55 11.55
N PRO A 25 -1.11 8.33 12.82
CA PRO A 25 0.30 8.39 13.21
C PRO A 25 1.16 7.37 12.48
N PHE A 26 0.67 6.14 12.33
CA PHE A 26 1.43 5.10 11.64
C PHE A 26 1.59 5.47 10.16
N ARG A 27 0.49 5.87 9.52
CA ARG A 27 0.52 6.23 8.10
C ARG A 27 1.51 7.37 7.84
N GLU A 28 1.50 8.38 8.70
CA GLU A 28 2.38 9.53 8.52
C GLU A 28 3.84 9.19 8.73
N ARG A 29 4.14 8.32 9.71
CA ARG A 29 5.52 7.86 9.92
C ARG A 29 6.01 7.05 8.73
N LEU A 30 5.16 6.16 8.22
CA LEU A 30 5.52 5.35 7.07
C LEU A 30 5.75 6.23 5.85
N ALA A 31 4.88 7.23 5.65
CA ALA A 31 5.02 8.14 4.53
C ALA A 31 6.37 8.86 4.57
N ARG A 32 6.75 9.36 5.74
CA ARG A 32 8.04 10.06 5.87
C ARG A 32 9.20 9.12 5.61
N ALA A 33 9.11 7.89 6.09
CA ALA A 33 10.17 6.92 5.86
C ALA A 33 10.32 6.60 4.38
N MET A 34 9.20 6.47 3.68
CA MET A 34 9.24 6.17 2.24
C MET A 34 9.74 7.36 1.43
N GLU A 35 9.37 8.58 1.82
CA GLU A 35 9.88 9.76 1.15
C GLU A 35 11.40 9.84 1.25
N LYS A 36 11.94 9.47 2.39
CA LYS A 36 13.40 9.44 2.56
C LYS A 36 14.07 8.44 1.64
N LYS A 37 13.33 7.41 1.23
CA LYS A 37 13.86 6.40 0.31
C LYS A 37 13.68 6.78 -1.15
N GLY A 38 13.07 7.91 -1.42
CA GLY A 38 12.92 8.41 -2.79
C GLY A 38 11.54 8.29 -3.40
N PHE A 39 10.57 7.77 -2.66
CA PHE A 39 9.20 7.67 -3.16
C PHE A 39 8.51 9.02 -3.12
N LYS A 40 7.61 9.21 -4.06
CA LYS A 40 6.67 10.35 -4.05
C LYS A 40 5.37 9.83 -3.44
N VAL A 41 5.15 10.18 -2.19
CA VAL A 41 4.09 9.56 -1.39
C VAL A 41 2.82 10.40 -1.41
N SER A 42 1.69 9.71 -1.62
CA SER A 42 0.38 10.25 -1.32
C SER A 42 -0.27 9.38 -0.27
N GLN A 43 -1.19 9.93 0.49
CA GLN A 43 -1.79 9.26 1.62
C GLN A 43 -3.30 9.32 1.53
N ALA A 44 -3.96 8.26 2.01
CA ALA A 44 -5.40 8.23 2.14
C ALA A 44 -5.76 7.49 3.43
N GLU A 45 -6.80 7.95 4.10
CA GLU A 45 -7.15 7.43 5.41
C GLU A 45 -8.23 6.34 5.37
N GLY A 46 -8.75 6.01 4.20
CA GLY A 46 -9.80 5.02 4.09
C GLY A 46 -10.04 4.57 2.66
N VAL A 47 -11.07 3.75 2.49
CA VAL A 47 -11.40 3.18 1.19
C VAL A 47 -11.78 4.26 0.19
N LYS A 48 -12.70 5.13 0.55
CA LYS A 48 -13.18 6.13 -0.38
C LYS A 48 -12.06 7.06 -0.84
N LYS A 49 -11.30 7.59 0.11
CA LYS A 49 -10.19 8.47 -0.23
C LYS A 49 -9.09 7.73 -0.96
N GLY A 50 -8.90 6.45 -0.64
CA GLY A 50 -7.95 5.61 -1.35
C GLY A 50 -8.32 5.45 -2.81
N ILE A 51 -9.58 5.13 -3.07
CA ILE A 51 -10.07 4.98 -4.44
C ILE A 51 -9.94 6.29 -5.21
N ASP A 52 -10.29 7.41 -4.58
CA ASP A 52 -10.15 8.72 -5.21
C ASP A 52 -8.68 9.01 -5.56
N ALA A 53 -7.78 8.67 -4.66
CA ALA A 53 -6.35 8.88 -4.89
C ALA A 53 -5.85 8.00 -6.04
N VAL A 54 -6.32 6.77 -6.14
CA VAL A 54 -5.96 5.88 -7.25
C VAL A 54 -6.39 6.47 -8.58
N LYS A 55 -7.61 6.97 -8.63
CA LYS A 55 -8.14 7.55 -9.87
C LYS A 55 -7.37 8.79 -10.30
N THR A 56 -6.89 9.56 -9.35
CA THR A 56 -6.16 10.79 -9.63
C THR A 56 -4.72 10.51 -10.02
N ASN A 57 -4.04 9.63 -9.31
CA ASN A 57 -2.58 9.48 -9.40
C ASN A 57 -2.11 8.20 -10.09
N LYS A 58 -2.95 7.18 -10.17
CA LYS A 58 -2.59 5.87 -10.74
C LYS A 58 -1.22 5.41 -10.21
N PRO A 59 -1.11 5.13 -8.91
CA PRO A 59 0.20 4.91 -8.29
C PRO A 59 0.89 3.66 -8.83
N ALA A 60 2.22 3.75 -8.95
CA ALA A 60 3.03 2.60 -9.35
C ALA A 60 3.23 1.63 -8.19
N PHE A 61 3.19 2.14 -6.97
CA PHE A 61 3.34 1.35 -5.74
C PHE A 61 2.24 1.69 -4.77
N ALA A 62 1.84 0.73 -3.97
CA ALA A 62 0.83 1.00 -2.94
C ALA A 62 1.06 0.13 -1.72
N VAL A 63 0.80 0.70 -0.57
CA VAL A 63 0.74 -0.02 0.70
C VAL A 63 -0.66 0.21 1.24
N VAL A 64 -1.43 -0.85 1.40
CA VAL A 64 -2.85 -0.75 1.73
C VAL A 64 -3.16 -1.58 2.96
N ASP A 65 -3.71 -0.93 3.99
CA ASP A 65 -4.17 -1.63 5.17
C ASP A 65 -5.43 -2.42 4.81
N LEU A 66 -5.50 -3.64 5.26
CA LEU A 66 -6.62 -4.51 4.95
C LEU A 66 -7.90 -4.04 5.65
N ARG A 67 -7.79 -3.59 6.88
CA ARG A 67 -8.92 -3.11 7.64
C ARG A 67 -8.93 -1.60 7.73
N LEU A 68 -9.93 -1.01 7.12
CA LEU A 68 -10.09 0.44 7.12
C LEU A 68 -11.41 0.78 7.81
N GLY A 69 -11.50 1.97 8.36
CA GLY A 69 -12.69 2.37 9.11
C GLY A 69 -13.95 2.34 8.28
N ASP A 70 -13.84 2.60 6.99
CA ASP A 70 -15.00 2.64 6.09
C ASP A 70 -15.08 1.44 5.14
N GLY A 71 -14.31 0.39 5.38
CA GLY A 71 -14.43 -0.80 4.56
C GLY A 71 -13.18 -1.65 4.53
N ASN A 72 -13.04 -2.39 3.45
CA ASN A 72 -11.97 -3.36 3.30
C ASN A 72 -10.96 -2.89 2.27
N GLY A 73 -9.68 -2.97 2.62
CA GLY A 73 -8.61 -2.56 1.71
C GLY A 73 -8.59 -3.29 0.37
N LEU A 74 -9.21 -4.46 0.28
CA LEU A 74 -9.30 -5.17 -0.99
C LEU A 74 -10.03 -4.35 -2.04
N GLU A 75 -10.95 -3.48 -1.65
CA GLU A 75 -11.63 -2.61 -2.59
C GLU A 75 -10.67 -1.63 -3.24
N VAL A 76 -9.71 -1.15 -2.46
CA VAL A 76 -8.68 -0.26 -2.99
C VAL A 76 -7.74 -1.03 -3.92
N VAL A 77 -7.38 -2.26 -3.54
CA VAL A 77 -6.53 -3.10 -4.38
C VAL A 77 -7.17 -3.35 -5.73
N LYS A 78 -8.47 -3.64 -5.74
CA LYS A 78 -9.18 -3.84 -7.01
C LYS A 78 -9.11 -2.60 -7.90
N GLU A 79 -9.32 -1.43 -7.32
CA GLU A 79 -9.26 -0.19 -8.07
C GLU A 79 -7.87 0.04 -8.64
N ILE A 80 -6.83 -0.24 -7.85
CA ILE A 80 -5.45 -0.11 -8.32
C ILE A 80 -5.21 -1.05 -9.49
N GLN A 81 -5.62 -2.30 -9.38
CA GLN A 81 -5.42 -3.28 -10.44
C GLN A 81 -6.14 -2.88 -11.72
N ASN A 82 -7.34 -2.31 -11.58
CA ASN A 82 -8.08 -1.85 -12.75
C ASN A 82 -7.43 -0.65 -13.42
N SER A 83 -6.79 0.21 -12.63
CA SER A 83 -6.16 1.42 -13.15
C SER A 83 -4.78 1.16 -13.71
N ASN A 84 -4.03 0.25 -13.10
CA ASN A 84 -2.65 -0.03 -13.49
C ASN A 84 -2.30 -1.44 -13.05
N ALA A 85 -2.42 -2.39 -13.98
CA ALA A 85 -2.16 -3.79 -13.68
C ALA A 85 -0.71 -4.05 -13.26
N ASP A 86 0.20 -3.14 -13.58
CA ASP A 86 1.61 -3.28 -13.23
C ASP A 86 1.95 -2.70 -11.85
N SER A 87 0.97 -2.10 -11.19
CA SER A 87 1.20 -1.53 -9.88
C SER A 87 1.61 -2.62 -8.89
N ARG A 88 2.58 -2.29 -8.04
CA ARG A 88 3.09 -3.22 -7.04
C ARG A 88 2.46 -2.88 -5.71
N ILE A 89 1.70 -3.82 -5.17
CA ILE A 89 0.87 -3.60 -4.00
C ILE A 89 1.30 -4.51 -2.87
N VAL A 90 1.52 -3.91 -1.70
CA VAL A 90 1.77 -4.66 -0.47
C VAL A 90 0.60 -4.41 0.47
N MET A 91 0.04 -5.50 1.00
CA MET A 91 -1.04 -5.38 1.98
C MET A 91 -0.47 -5.35 3.39
N LEU A 92 -1.02 -4.48 4.22
CA LEU A 92 -0.75 -4.51 5.65
C LEU A 92 -1.88 -5.27 6.33
N THR A 93 -1.54 -6.18 7.21
CA THR A 93 -2.55 -6.97 7.91
C THR A 93 -2.38 -6.83 9.40
N GLY A 94 -3.50 -6.82 10.08
CA GLY A 94 -3.47 -6.98 11.52
C GLY A 94 -3.44 -8.45 11.87
N TYR A 95 -3.24 -8.70 13.14
CA TYR A 95 -3.22 -10.05 13.65
C TYR A 95 -4.54 -10.76 13.32
N GLY A 96 -4.48 -11.95 12.78
CA GLY A 96 -5.66 -12.72 12.47
C GLY A 96 -6.23 -12.53 11.08
N ASN A 97 -5.64 -11.65 10.28
CA ASN A 97 -6.17 -11.36 8.93
C ASN A 97 -5.38 -12.05 7.80
N ILE A 98 -4.60 -13.06 8.12
CA ILE A 98 -3.77 -13.74 7.12
C ILE A 98 -4.60 -14.35 5.98
N PRO A 99 -5.72 -15.03 6.23
CA PRO A 99 -6.50 -15.60 5.12
C PRO A 99 -6.97 -14.54 4.13
N THR A 100 -7.35 -13.37 4.61
CA THR A 100 -7.79 -12.28 3.73
C THR A 100 -6.61 -11.70 2.96
N ALA A 101 -5.44 -11.63 3.59
CA ALA A 101 -4.23 -11.17 2.92
C ALA A 101 -3.84 -12.12 1.78
N VAL A 102 -4.01 -13.43 1.99
CA VAL A 102 -3.75 -14.40 0.93
C VAL A 102 -4.71 -14.17 -0.25
N ALA A 103 -5.97 -13.85 0.04
CA ALA A 103 -6.92 -13.53 -1.02
C ALA A 103 -6.48 -12.29 -1.80
N ALA A 104 -5.90 -11.31 -1.12
CA ALA A 104 -5.39 -10.11 -1.79
C ALA A 104 -4.26 -10.45 -2.75
N ILE A 105 -3.39 -11.37 -2.38
CA ILE A 105 -2.31 -11.80 -3.27
C ILE A 105 -2.88 -12.45 -4.52
N LYS A 106 -3.93 -13.24 -4.36
CA LYS A 106 -4.58 -13.85 -5.52
C LYS A 106 -5.23 -12.81 -6.42
N GLN A 107 -5.54 -11.62 -5.90
CA GLN A 107 -6.08 -10.54 -6.69
C GLN A 107 -5.00 -9.66 -7.32
N GLY A 108 -3.73 -9.92 -7.04
CA GLY A 108 -2.65 -9.19 -7.67
C GLY A 108 -1.71 -8.44 -6.74
N ALA A 109 -1.95 -8.46 -5.43
CA ALA A 109 -0.96 -7.90 -4.50
C ALA A 109 0.29 -8.77 -4.56
N ILE A 110 1.46 -8.14 -4.43
CA ILE A 110 2.71 -8.90 -4.51
C ILE A 110 3.08 -9.54 -3.19
N ASP A 111 2.60 -9.00 -2.08
CA ASP A 111 2.94 -9.53 -0.78
C ASP A 111 2.04 -8.93 0.28
N TYR A 112 2.17 -9.42 1.49
CA TYR A 112 1.54 -8.81 2.64
C TYR A 112 2.52 -8.79 3.80
N LEU A 113 2.33 -7.84 4.70
CA LEU A 113 3.15 -7.69 5.90
C LEU A 113 2.24 -7.51 7.08
N ALA A 114 2.56 -8.15 8.18
CA ALA A 114 1.85 -7.93 9.43
C ALA A 114 2.24 -6.56 9.97
N LYS A 115 1.26 -5.79 10.40
CA LYS A 115 1.56 -4.53 11.08
C LYS A 115 2.27 -4.87 12.39
N PRO A 116 3.18 -4.03 12.82
CA PRO A 116 3.82 -4.26 14.10
C PRO A 116 2.76 -4.34 15.19
N ALA A 117 3.00 -5.19 16.16
CA ALA A 117 2.12 -5.23 17.30
C ALA A 117 2.04 -3.82 17.86
N ASP A 118 0.87 -3.41 18.22
CA ASP A 118 0.70 -2.09 18.72
C ASP A 118 1.23 -2.01 20.09
N ALA A 119 2.35 -1.62 20.13
CA ALA A 119 2.94 -1.53 21.36
C ALA A 119 2.72 -0.29 22.01
N ASP A 120 2.25 0.23 21.44
CA ASP A 120 2.26 1.19 22.07
C ASP A 120 1.59 1.76 22.38
#